data_988271ecdbb8ab62cc33bc2e1737ee71
#
_entry.id   988271ecdbb8ab62cc33bc2e1737ee71
#
_cell.length_a   1.000
_cell.length_b   1.000
_cell.length_c   1.000
_cell.angle_alpha   90.00
_cell.angle_beta   90.00
_cell.angle_gamma   90.00
#
_symmetry.space_group_name_H-M   'P 1'
#
loop_
_entity.id
_entity.type
_entity.pdbx_description
1 polymer ?
#
loop_
_entity_poly.entity_id
_entity_poly.type
_entity_poly.pdbx_seq_one_letter_code
_entity_poly.pdbx_strand_id
1 'polypeptide(L)'
;MFKLLGKPLIQHVIELLKEKGLENFVVVIGHGGEQIKEHFGDGSDLGVHIAYTIQKEALGMANALETAEALAEDHFFVVNADDLFEGSLIAEMAAKFKEGNADIVLSCKPVEETWKFGIITVKNGRVTNLVEKPLKGKETRNLAVIGVYLMSKRIFDYFRRVPVSDHQYEDAIQKFIEDKNNVSAVSYDGFFAGYKYPWDLFRMNTFLMDNTIKKPRIEDGVSISEKAKVEGNVWIRKGAKILDNACVNGPCYIGANTIIGNNCLVRGYASIGDNCIVGFTSEVKNSLIGDNCLFHMNYVGDSIISDGCLFGAGATTGNFRFDEKNIVLTIDGKKVDTGTNKLGAIVGDRSRAGINSSLAPGVRFGPYSIVGAGVNLQEDLEPGKMIFLDKKSNIVKDNGFTLSAEEKQKLTEVLKKYKQAK
;
A
#
# COMPACT_ATOMS: atom_id res chain seq x y z
N MET A 1 -0.67 -10.42 2.56
CA MET A 1 0.32 -9.33 2.85
C MET A 1 0.66 -8.63 1.55
N PHE A 2 0.13 -7.42 1.34
CA PHE A 2 0.46 -6.65 0.13
C PHE A 2 1.94 -6.21 0.15
N LYS A 3 2.60 -6.26 -1.03
CA LYS A 3 4.04 -5.99 -1.15
C LYS A 3 4.29 -4.61 -1.76
N LEU A 4 5.23 -3.87 -1.21
CA LEU A 4 5.83 -2.68 -1.81
C LEU A 4 7.29 -3.02 -2.17
N LEU A 5 7.71 -2.74 -3.39
CA LEU A 5 9.06 -3.09 -3.88
C LEU A 5 9.42 -4.57 -3.59
N GLY A 6 8.46 -5.47 -3.75
CA GLY A 6 8.62 -6.91 -3.57
C GLY A 6 8.65 -7.41 -2.11
N LYS A 7 8.40 -6.55 -1.12
CA LYS A 7 8.43 -6.90 0.31
C LYS A 7 7.15 -6.48 1.01
N PRO A 8 6.61 -7.26 1.96
CA PRO A 8 5.53 -6.82 2.84
C PRO A 8 5.92 -5.59 3.65
N LEU A 9 4.95 -4.73 4.00
CA LEU A 9 5.22 -3.50 4.76
C LEU A 9 5.94 -3.79 6.09
N ILE A 10 5.50 -4.78 6.84
CA ILE A 10 6.15 -5.20 8.10
C ILE A 10 7.64 -5.59 7.89
N GLN A 11 8.03 -6.13 6.74
CA GLN A 11 9.42 -6.43 6.45
C GLN A 11 10.27 -5.17 6.32
N HIS A 12 9.73 -4.12 5.67
CA HIS A 12 10.42 -2.82 5.61
C HIS A 12 10.65 -2.24 7.00
N VAL A 13 9.67 -2.39 7.91
CA VAL A 13 9.78 -1.93 9.29
C VAL A 13 10.84 -2.72 10.05
N ILE A 14 10.84 -4.05 9.96
CA ILE A 14 11.85 -4.90 10.62
C ILE A 14 13.27 -4.58 10.12
N GLU A 15 13.45 -4.47 8.80
CA GLU A 15 14.75 -4.14 8.20
C GLU A 15 15.24 -2.73 8.64
N LEU A 16 14.36 -1.75 8.69
CA LEU A 16 14.68 -0.40 9.18
C LEU A 16 15.10 -0.43 10.65
N LEU A 17 14.40 -1.16 11.49
CA LEU A 17 14.72 -1.29 12.92
C LEU A 17 16.04 -2.05 13.12
N LYS A 18 16.29 -3.10 12.32
CA LYS A 18 17.58 -3.82 12.29
C LYS A 18 18.73 -2.88 11.95
N GLU A 19 18.58 -2.02 10.94
CA GLU A 19 19.61 -1.02 10.58
C GLU A 19 19.92 -0.06 11.73
N LYS A 20 19.03 0.08 12.71
CA LYS A 20 19.23 0.86 13.95
C LYS A 20 19.74 0.03 15.13
N GLY A 21 20.11 -1.23 14.88
CA GLY A 21 20.71 -2.11 15.87
C GLY A 21 19.71 -2.87 16.76
N LEU A 22 18.44 -2.93 16.33
CA LEU A 22 17.42 -3.74 17.00
C LEU A 22 17.37 -5.11 16.32
N GLU A 23 17.67 -6.17 17.06
CA GLU A 23 17.79 -7.53 16.53
C GLU A 23 16.75 -8.51 17.09
N ASN A 24 16.14 -8.18 18.23
CA ASN A 24 15.12 -9.01 18.89
C ASN A 24 13.73 -8.40 18.68
N PHE A 25 12.83 -9.19 18.13
CA PHE A 25 11.46 -8.77 17.82
C PHE A 25 10.45 -9.72 18.45
N VAL A 26 9.39 -9.16 19.02
CA VAL A 26 8.17 -9.88 19.36
C VAL A 26 7.07 -9.40 18.45
N VAL A 27 6.60 -10.26 17.58
CA VAL A 27 5.51 -9.94 16.64
C VAL A 27 4.20 -10.46 17.21
N VAL A 28 3.32 -9.54 17.59
CA VAL A 28 1.97 -9.90 18.03
C VAL A 28 1.10 -10.12 16.79
N ILE A 29 0.57 -11.32 16.67
CA ILE A 29 -0.26 -11.74 15.55
C ILE A 29 -1.70 -12.02 15.99
N GLY A 30 -2.63 -11.80 15.06
CA GLY A 30 -4.05 -12.09 15.21
C GLY A 30 -4.57 -12.91 14.03
N HIS A 31 -5.72 -12.51 13.51
CA HIS A 31 -6.31 -13.12 12.32
C HIS A 31 -5.36 -13.06 11.11
N GLY A 32 -5.18 -14.20 10.43
CA GLY A 32 -4.26 -14.29 9.28
C GLY A 32 -2.77 -14.30 9.64
N GLY A 33 -2.42 -14.38 10.92
CA GLY A 33 -1.04 -14.33 11.40
C GLY A 33 -0.14 -15.49 10.94
N GLU A 34 -0.71 -16.62 10.50
CA GLU A 34 0.07 -17.75 9.98
C GLU A 34 0.88 -17.35 8.72
N GLN A 35 0.34 -16.50 7.84
CA GLN A 35 1.07 -15.98 6.68
C GLN A 35 2.30 -15.17 7.08
N ILE A 36 2.25 -14.48 8.23
CA ILE A 36 3.38 -13.72 8.78
C ILE A 36 4.45 -14.70 9.28
N LYS A 37 4.04 -15.73 10.03
CA LYS A 37 4.97 -16.76 10.50
C LYS A 37 5.64 -17.54 9.37
N GLU A 38 4.88 -17.91 8.33
CA GLU A 38 5.43 -18.60 7.15
C GLU A 38 6.45 -17.71 6.41
N HIS A 39 6.21 -16.41 6.35
CA HIS A 39 7.09 -15.49 5.63
C HIS A 39 8.41 -15.20 6.37
N PHE A 40 8.36 -15.06 7.69
CA PHE A 40 9.52 -14.61 8.46
C PHE A 40 10.21 -15.72 9.25
N GLY A 41 9.55 -16.87 9.47
CA GLY A 41 10.08 -17.93 10.31
C GLY A 41 10.50 -17.42 11.69
N ASP A 42 11.71 -17.74 12.10
CA ASP A 42 12.34 -17.24 13.33
C ASP A 42 13.14 -15.93 13.11
N GLY A 43 13.11 -15.37 11.90
CA GLY A 43 13.84 -14.15 11.52
C GLY A 43 15.26 -14.37 11.04
N SER A 44 15.79 -15.60 11.06
CA SER A 44 17.18 -15.91 10.70
C SER A 44 17.55 -15.47 9.27
N ASP A 45 16.64 -15.60 8.31
CA ASP A 45 16.83 -15.15 6.91
C ASP A 45 17.01 -13.63 6.80
N LEU A 46 16.49 -12.88 7.74
CA LEU A 46 16.71 -11.43 7.85
C LEU A 46 17.88 -11.09 8.78
N GLY A 47 18.48 -12.08 9.45
CA GLY A 47 19.53 -11.90 10.46
C GLY A 47 19.03 -11.16 11.70
N VAL A 48 17.84 -11.51 12.17
CA VAL A 48 17.20 -11.05 13.41
C VAL A 48 16.59 -12.25 14.13
N HIS A 49 16.09 -12.04 15.35
CA HIS A 49 15.34 -13.02 16.11
C HIS A 49 13.88 -12.57 16.23
N ILE A 50 12.95 -13.40 15.78
CA ILE A 50 11.52 -13.11 15.85
C ILE A 50 10.81 -14.15 16.71
N ALA A 51 10.23 -13.71 17.82
CA ALA A 51 9.28 -14.48 18.61
C ALA A 51 7.84 -14.01 18.27
N TYR A 52 6.87 -14.89 18.46
CA TYR A 52 5.47 -14.60 18.17
C TYR A 52 4.60 -14.77 19.39
N THR A 53 3.66 -13.86 19.58
CA THR A 53 2.55 -14.01 20.51
C THR A 53 1.22 -13.87 19.78
N ILE A 54 0.14 -14.41 20.33
CA ILE A 54 -1.16 -14.45 19.68
C ILE A 54 -2.15 -13.60 20.48
N GLN A 55 -2.66 -12.55 19.85
CA GLN A 55 -3.84 -11.86 20.33
C GLN A 55 -5.08 -12.63 19.87
N LYS A 56 -5.75 -13.31 20.80
CA LYS A 56 -6.90 -14.17 20.47
C LYS A 56 -8.15 -13.36 20.09
N GLU A 57 -8.36 -12.23 20.74
CA GLU A 57 -9.48 -11.31 20.53
C GLU A 57 -8.94 -9.91 20.31
N ALA A 58 -9.47 -9.20 19.31
CA ALA A 58 -9.03 -7.84 18.94
C ALA A 58 -9.56 -6.79 19.92
N LEU A 59 -9.07 -6.79 21.17
CA LEU A 59 -9.47 -5.90 22.25
C LEU A 59 -8.58 -4.63 22.37
N GLY A 60 -7.93 -4.22 21.29
CA GLY A 60 -7.12 -3.01 21.24
C GLY A 60 -5.62 -3.24 21.47
N MET A 61 -4.85 -2.13 21.43
CA MET A 61 -3.38 -2.14 21.50
C MET A 61 -2.85 -2.61 22.86
N ALA A 62 -3.48 -2.22 23.97
CA ALA A 62 -3.07 -2.64 25.32
C ALA A 62 -3.13 -4.16 25.45
N ASN A 63 -4.24 -4.77 25.06
CA ASN A 63 -4.42 -6.22 25.06
C ASN A 63 -3.41 -6.92 24.14
N ALA A 64 -3.13 -6.38 22.95
CA ALA A 64 -2.11 -6.94 22.08
C ALA A 64 -0.74 -6.94 22.76
N LEU A 65 -0.36 -5.83 23.38
CA LEU A 65 0.94 -5.69 24.03
C LEU A 65 1.06 -6.59 25.28
N GLU A 66 0.00 -6.77 26.08
CA GLU A 66 -0.03 -7.66 27.23
C GLU A 66 0.34 -9.11 26.85
N THR A 67 0.00 -9.57 25.64
CA THR A 67 0.40 -10.92 25.19
C THR A 67 1.92 -11.07 25.06
N ALA A 68 2.64 -9.97 24.89
CA ALA A 68 4.09 -9.93 24.76
C ALA A 68 4.84 -9.69 26.07
N GLU A 69 4.14 -9.43 27.20
CA GLU A 69 4.74 -9.04 28.48
C GLU A 69 5.85 -9.97 28.98
N ALA A 70 5.66 -11.29 28.81
CA ALA A 70 6.63 -12.29 29.24
C ALA A 70 7.96 -12.24 28.46
N LEU A 71 7.91 -11.72 27.24
CA LEU A 71 9.05 -11.61 26.31
C LEU A 71 9.64 -10.20 26.28
N ALA A 72 8.97 -9.22 26.90
CA ALA A 72 9.41 -7.85 26.91
C ALA A 72 10.61 -7.64 27.84
N GLU A 73 11.61 -6.90 27.37
CA GLU A 73 12.73 -6.41 28.17
C GLU A 73 12.30 -5.22 29.04
N ASP A 74 13.19 -4.72 29.92
CA ASP A 74 12.90 -3.58 30.82
C ASP A 74 12.45 -2.32 30.05
N HIS A 75 13.05 -2.10 28.87
CA HIS A 75 12.65 -1.07 27.94
C HIS A 75 12.63 -1.63 26.52
N PHE A 76 11.61 -1.31 25.77
CA PHE A 76 11.40 -1.82 24.41
C PHE A 76 10.68 -0.81 23.53
N PHE A 77 10.92 -0.90 22.22
CA PHE A 77 10.14 -0.16 21.26
C PHE A 77 8.83 -0.88 20.95
N VAL A 78 7.75 -0.10 20.85
CA VAL A 78 6.47 -0.53 20.29
C VAL A 78 6.29 0.20 18.98
N VAL A 79 6.04 -0.57 17.91
CA VAL A 79 5.88 -0.04 16.55
C VAL A 79 4.70 -0.73 15.91
N ASN A 80 3.79 0.03 15.34
CA ASN A 80 2.72 -0.54 14.54
C ASN A 80 3.30 -1.11 13.25
N ALA A 81 2.95 -2.35 12.93
CA ALA A 81 3.48 -3.07 11.76
C ALA A 81 3.04 -2.47 10.42
N ASP A 82 2.07 -1.57 10.44
CA ASP A 82 1.48 -0.86 9.31
C ASP A 82 1.94 0.60 9.18
N ASP A 83 2.86 1.04 10.05
CA ASP A 83 3.45 2.38 9.99
C ASP A 83 4.81 2.36 9.27
N LEU A 84 5.05 3.32 8.39
CA LEU A 84 6.32 3.53 7.72
C LEU A 84 6.90 4.89 8.09
N PHE A 85 8.18 4.93 8.48
CA PHE A 85 8.88 6.12 8.93
C PHE A 85 10.37 6.03 8.61
N GLU A 86 11.12 7.11 8.85
CA GLU A 86 12.57 7.12 8.70
C GLU A 86 13.27 6.63 9.95
N GLY A 87 14.38 5.93 9.79
CA GLY A 87 15.16 5.41 10.91
C GLY A 87 15.77 6.48 11.83
N SER A 88 15.80 7.75 11.46
CA SER A 88 16.18 8.88 12.31
C SER A 88 15.31 8.97 13.56
N LEU A 89 14.00 8.67 13.44
CA LEU A 89 13.07 8.67 14.57
C LEU A 89 13.53 7.74 15.72
N ILE A 90 13.96 6.53 15.39
CA ILE A 90 14.46 5.57 16.39
C ILE A 90 15.72 6.12 17.10
N ALA A 91 16.63 6.71 16.33
CA ALA A 91 17.84 7.30 16.89
C ALA A 91 17.55 8.48 17.80
N GLU A 92 16.63 9.38 17.41
CA GLU A 92 16.19 10.52 18.22
C GLU A 92 15.50 10.09 19.50
N MET A 93 14.63 9.07 19.46
CA MET A 93 13.96 8.52 20.63
C MET A 93 14.96 7.86 21.59
N ALA A 94 15.92 7.08 21.06
CA ALA A 94 16.97 6.46 21.87
C ALA A 94 17.90 7.51 22.53
N ALA A 95 18.22 8.60 21.83
CA ALA A 95 18.98 9.70 22.40
C ALA A 95 18.20 10.39 23.52
N LYS A 96 16.90 10.68 23.28
CA LYS A 96 16.02 11.30 24.26
C LYS A 96 15.84 10.46 25.52
N PHE A 97 15.76 9.14 25.37
CA PHE A 97 15.72 8.20 26.49
C PHE A 97 16.99 8.30 27.36
N LYS A 98 18.18 8.29 26.74
CA LYS A 98 19.46 8.35 27.44
C LYS A 98 19.70 9.69 28.14
N GLU A 99 19.31 10.80 27.54
CA GLU A 99 19.49 12.14 28.09
C GLU A 99 18.72 12.38 29.38
N GLY A 100 17.48 11.87 29.46
CA GLY A 100 16.52 12.26 30.49
C GLY A 100 16.17 11.19 31.50
N ASN A 101 16.77 10.00 31.50
CA ASN A 101 16.28 8.84 32.29
C ASN A 101 14.75 8.70 32.16
N ALA A 102 14.23 8.81 30.96
CA ALA A 102 12.80 8.69 30.73
C ALA A 102 12.35 7.25 30.93
N ASP A 103 11.22 7.04 31.58
CA ASP A 103 10.56 5.73 31.61
C ASP A 103 9.88 5.41 30.28
N ILE A 104 9.31 6.44 29.64
CA ILE A 104 8.63 6.34 28.35
C ILE A 104 9.05 7.52 27.48
N VAL A 105 9.29 7.26 26.17
CA VAL A 105 9.46 8.30 25.16
C VAL A 105 8.37 8.13 24.09
N LEU A 106 7.55 9.15 23.91
CA LEU A 106 6.52 9.19 22.88
C LEU A 106 7.06 9.90 21.65
N SER A 107 6.79 9.36 20.47
CA SER A 107 6.96 10.09 19.21
C SER A 107 5.71 10.92 18.92
N CYS A 108 5.86 12.14 18.46
CA CYS A 108 4.74 13.02 18.16
C CYS A 108 5.00 13.92 16.97
N LYS A 109 3.92 14.41 16.36
CA LYS A 109 3.95 15.29 15.21
C LYS A 109 2.87 16.38 15.33
N PRO A 110 3.12 17.60 14.87
CA PRO A 110 2.07 18.62 14.75
C PRO A 110 1.00 18.17 13.74
N VAL A 111 -0.27 18.32 14.11
CA VAL A 111 -1.42 17.98 13.25
C VAL A 111 -2.46 19.12 13.27
N GLU A 112 -3.24 19.21 12.19
CA GLU A 112 -4.36 20.15 12.12
C GLU A 112 -5.65 19.56 12.71
N GLU A 113 -5.89 18.27 12.47
CA GLU A 113 -7.10 17.56 12.89
C GLU A 113 -6.91 16.81 14.21
N THR A 114 -6.67 17.57 15.27
CA THR A 114 -6.35 17.07 16.62
C THR A 114 -7.36 16.07 17.19
N TRP A 115 -8.64 16.20 16.83
CA TRP A 115 -9.72 15.31 17.27
C TRP A 115 -9.66 13.87 16.71
N LYS A 116 -8.68 13.59 15.88
CA LYS A 116 -8.45 12.24 15.31
C LYS A 116 -7.37 11.43 16.02
N PHE A 117 -6.62 12.05 16.94
CA PHE A 117 -5.39 11.50 17.50
C PHE A 117 -5.31 11.68 19.02
N GLY A 118 -4.43 10.94 19.65
CA GLY A 118 -3.98 11.20 21.00
C GLY A 118 -3.11 12.47 21.07
N ILE A 119 -3.54 13.48 21.78
CA ILE A 119 -2.88 14.78 21.86
C ILE A 119 -2.14 14.94 23.19
N ILE A 120 -0.85 15.29 23.10
CA ILE A 120 -0.02 15.49 24.28
C ILE A 120 0.23 16.96 24.59
N THR A 121 0.43 17.24 25.89
CA THR A 121 0.94 18.52 26.38
C THR A 121 2.33 18.32 26.95
N VAL A 122 3.29 19.07 26.44
CA VAL A 122 4.69 19.05 26.91
C VAL A 122 5.00 20.31 27.69
N LYS A 123 5.58 20.20 28.90
CA LYS A 123 6.08 21.31 29.73
C LYS A 123 7.49 20.94 30.21
N ASN A 124 8.44 21.84 30.05
CA ASN A 124 9.82 21.65 30.47
C ASN A 124 10.45 20.31 30.00
N GLY A 125 10.18 19.92 28.74
CA GLY A 125 10.68 18.69 28.16
C GLY A 125 9.98 17.40 28.59
N ARG A 126 8.96 17.48 29.48
CA ARG A 126 8.18 16.31 29.94
C ARG A 126 6.75 16.36 29.41
N VAL A 127 6.19 15.22 29.10
CA VAL A 127 4.77 15.08 28.83
C VAL A 127 4.01 15.16 30.15
N THR A 128 3.06 16.08 30.21
CA THR A 128 2.26 16.33 31.42
C THR A 128 0.81 15.92 31.28
N ASN A 129 0.37 15.64 30.07
CA ASN A 129 -0.99 15.22 29.78
C ASN A 129 -1.09 14.55 28.41
N LEU A 130 -1.92 13.52 28.30
CA LEU A 130 -2.31 12.84 27.06
C LEU A 130 -3.84 12.71 27.02
N VAL A 131 -4.47 13.15 25.95
CA VAL A 131 -5.93 13.04 25.75
C VAL A 131 -6.18 12.41 24.39
N GLU A 132 -6.80 11.23 24.39
CA GLU A 132 -7.18 10.56 23.16
C GLU A 132 -8.43 11.21 22.55
N LYS A 133 -8.35 11.55 21.27
CA LYS A 133 -9.43 12.14 20.45
C LYS A 133 -10.22 13.25 21.17
N PRO A 134 -9.57 14.35 21.56
CA PRO A 134 -10.25 15.44 22.26
C PRO A 134 -11.44 15.96 21.44
N LEU A 135 -12.44 16.52 22.11
CA LEU A 135 -13.57 17.12 21.42
C LEU A 135 -13.10 18.29 20.54
N LYS A 136 -13.55 18.34 19.30
CA LYS A 136 -13.20 19.39 18.33
C LYS A 136 -13.45 20.79 18.91
N GLY A 137 -12.42 21.65 18.87
CA GLY A 137 -12.46 23.01 19.40
C GLY A 137 -12.18 23.12 20.91
N LYS A 138 -11.84 22.01 21.59
CA LYS A 138 -11.38 21.99 22.98
C LYS A 138 -9.89 21.70 23.14
N GLU A 139 -9.19 21.54 22.02
CA GLU A 139 -7.78 21.23 21.96
C GLU A 139 -6.94 22.42 22.39
N THR A 140 -6.04 22.18 23.33
CA THR A 140 -5.10 23.22 23.81
C THR A 140 -3.75 23.14 23.11
N ARG A 141 -3.49 22.07 22.36
CA ARG A 141 -2.24 21.75 21.68
C ARG A 141 -2.53 20.95 20.41
N ASN A 142 -1.54 20.85 19.54
CA ASN A 142 -1.65 20.14 18.26
C ASN A 142 -0.57 19.05 18.07
N LEU A 143 0.12 18.62 19.13
CA LEU A 143 1.09 17.54 19.08
C LEU A 143 0.35 16.20 19.22
N ALA A 144 0.20 15.48 18.11
CA ALA A 144 -0.38 14.15 18.09
C ALA A 144 0.69 13.09 18.31
N VAL A 145 0.40 12.08 19.11
CA VAL A 145 1.22 10.87 19.22
C VAL A 145 1.14 10.11 17.91
N ILE A 146 2.26 9.59 17.46
CA ILE A 146 2.36 8.71 16.27
C ILE A 146 2.85 7.33 16.68
N GLY A 147 2.62 6.30 15.86
CA GLY A 147 2.66 4.87 16.18
C GLY A 147 4.00 4.27 16.63
N VAL A 148 4.98 5.08 17.09
CA VAL A 148 6.28 4.61 17.60
C VAL A 148 6.47 5.06 19.04
N TYR A 149 6.73 4.11 19.93
CA TYR A 149 6.88 4.35 21.37
C TYR A 149 8.14 3.64 21.87
N LEU A 150 8.86 4.24 22.80
CA LEU A 150 9.85 3.56 23.64
C LEU A 150 9.24 3.45 25.04
N MET A 151 8.98 2.23 25.48
CA MET A 151 8.19 1.92 26.66
C MET A 151 9.03 1.29 27.76
N SER A 152 8.73 1.58 29.02
CA SER A 152 9.16 0.78 30.18
C SER A 152 8.22 -0.41 30.39
N LYS A 153 8.76 -1.56 30.78
CA LYS A 153 7.99 -2.75 31.16
C LYS A 153 6.96 -2.47 32.26
N ARG A 154 7.17 -1.44 33.07
CA ARG A 154 6.20 -0.99 34.08
C ARG A 154 4.85 -0.58 33.51
N ILE A 155 4.72 -0.34 32.21
CA ILE A 155 3.45 0.03 31.58
C ILE A 155 2.40 -1.08 31.69
N PHE A 156 2.81 -2.36 31.76
CA PHE A 156 1.89 -3.47 31.92
C PHE A 156 1.09 -3.41 33.22
N ASP A 157 1.68 -2.93 34.31
CA ASP A 157 0.94 -2.68 35.56
C ASP A 157 -0.12 -1.62 35.40
N TYR A 158 0.10 -0.65 34.51
CA TYR A 158 -0.86 0.43 34.28
C TYR A 158 -2.00 -0.01 33.37
N PHE A 159 -1.78 -0.92 32.41
CA PHE A 159 -2.88 -1.53 31.66
C PHE A 159 -3.90 -2.21 32.59
N ARG A 160 -3.43 -2.87 33.63
CA ARG A 160 -4.28 -3.55 34.62
C ARG A 160 -5.01 -2.60 35.60
N ARG A 161 -4.60 -1.31 35.65
CA ARG A 161 -5.20 -0.29 36.55
C ARG A 161 -6.28 0.56 35.88
N VAL A 162 -6.42 0.48 34.56
CA VAL A 162 -7.42 1.24 33.81
C VAL A 162 -8.48 0.30 33.24
N PRO A 163 -9.70 0.80 32.99
CA PRO A 163 -10.75 -0.02 32.39
C PRO A 163 -10.36 -0.51 31.00
N VAL A 164 -10.76 -1.73 30.63
CA VAL A 164 -10.66 -2.23 29.27
C VAL A 164 -11.60 -1.42 28.38
N SER A 165 -11.04 -0.74 27.40
CA SER A 165 -11.75 0.10 26.45
C SER A 165 -10.93 0.27 25.15
N ASP A 166 -11.52 0.89 24.14
CA ASP A 166 -10.80 1.24 22.90
C ASP A 166 -9.64 2.23 23.11
N HIS A 167 -9.59 2.88 24.30
CA HIS A 167 -8.57 3.87 24.69
C HIS A 167 -7.70 3.41 25.86
N GLN A 168 -7.78 2.13 26.23
CA GLN A 168 -7.03 1.59 27.39
C GLN A 168 -5.53 1.88 27.30
N TYR A 169 -4.97 1.89 26.10
CA TYR A 169 -3.54 2.14 25.87
C TYR A 169 -3.15 3.57 26.26
N GLU A 170 -3.89 4.55 25.78
CA GLU A 170 -3.68 5.97 26.05
C GLU A 170 -4.03 6.32 27.50
N ASP A 171 -5.08 5.74 28.05
CA ASP A 171 -5.51 5.91 29.44
C ASP A 171 -4.43 5.40 30.41
N ALA A 172 -3.79 4.27 30.11
CA ALA A 172 -2.69 3.73 30.90
C ALA A 172 -1.45 4.66 30.85
N ILE A 173 -1.10 5.20 29.70
CA ILE A 173 -0.02 6.19 29.58
C ILE A 173 -0.38 7.47 30.35
N GLN A 174 -1.61 7.93 30.25
CA GLN A 174 -2.07 9.10 31.02
C GLN A 174 -1.97 8.83 32.55
N LYS A 175 -2.40 7.66 32.99
CA LYS A 175 -2.26 7.26 34.40
C LYS A 175 -0.80 7.18 34.84
N PHE A 176 0.09 6.68 33.96
CA PHE A 176 1.53 6.66 34.19
C PHE A 176 2.10 8.08 34.39
N ILE A 177 1.64 9.06 33.62
CA ILE A 177 2.00 10.49 33.76
C ILE A 177 1.48 11.04 35.07
N GLU A 178 0.23 10.77 35.46
CA GLU A 178 -0.38 11.25 36.71
C GLU A 178 0.37 10.79 37.96
N ASP A 179 0.88 9.56 37.93
CA ASP A 179 1.70 8.96 39.00
C ASP A 179 3.14 9.54 39.03
N LYS A 180 3.40 10.66 38.28
CA LYS A 180 4.67 11.42 38.28
C LYS A 180 5.86 10.63 37.67
N ASN A 181 5.64 9.60 36.90
CA ASN A 181 6.71 8.94 36.16
C ASN A 181 7.24 9.84 35.05
N ASN A 182 8.46 9.57 34.59
CA ASN A 182 9.14 10.41 33.62
C ASN A 182 8.77 10.02 32.18
N VAL A 183 7.82 10.75 31.59
CA VAL A 183 7.43 10.60 30.19
C VAL A 183 7.97 11.78 29.40
N SER A 184 8.75 11.50 28.38
CA SER A 184 9.30 12.48 27.44
C SER A 184 8.68 12.35 26.06
N ALA A 185 8.89 13.32 25.19
CA ALA A 185 8.43 13.25 23.80
C ALA A 185 9.51 13.73 22.83
N VAL A 186 9.50 13.16 21.64
CA VAL A 186 10.25 13.59 20.47
C VAL A 186 9.28 14.15 19.44
N SER A 187 9.41 15.44 19.11
CA SER A 187 8.68 16.06 18.01
C SER A 187 9.41 15.77 16.71
N TYR A 188 8.78 14.97 15.85
CA TYR A 188 9.39 14.43 14.66
C TYR A 188 8.85 15.10 13.40
N ASP A 189 9.74 15.66 12.57
CA ASP A 189 9.38 16.36 11.34
C ASP A 189 9.60 15.53 10.08
N GLY A 190 10.24 14.35 10.18
CA GLY A 190 10.52 13.46 9.08
C GLY A 190 9.26 12.76 8.52
N PHE A 191 9.50 11.84 7.60
CA PHE A 191 8.40 11.08 7.00
C PHE A 191 7.79 10.10 8.02
N PHE A 192 6.47 10.15 8.10
CA PHE A 192 5.64 9.17 8.81
C PHE A 192 4.35 8.95 8.03
N ALA A 193 3.98 7.70 7.80
CA ALA A 193 2.72 7.32 7.17
C ALA A 193 2.20 6.02 7.79
N GLY A 194 0.98 6.06 8.33
CA GLY A 194 0.24 4.86 8.73
C GLY A 194 -0.63 4.34 7.57
N TYR A 195 -0.77 3.04 7.46
CA TYR A 195 -1.66 2.39 6.51
C TYR A 195 -3.05 2.23 7.13
N LYS A 196 -3.95 3.08 6.72
CA LYS A 196 -5.36 3.00 7.13
C LYS A 196 -6.27 2.59 5.99
N TYR A 197 -5.96 3.08 4.80
CA TYR A 197 -6.73 2.83 3.58
C TYR A 197 -5.81 2.40 2.44
N PRO A 198 -6.31 1.65 1.46
CA PRO A 198 -5.47 1.19 0.34
C PRO A 198 -4.67 2.30 -0.35
N TRP A 199 -5.23 3.49 -0.52
CA TRP A 199 -4.53 4.60 -1.18
C TRP A 199 -3.37 5.19 -0.38
N ASP A 200 -3.24 4.90 0.91
CA ASP A 200 -2.07 5.28 1.71
C ASP A 200 -0.79 4.61 1.20
N LEU A 201 -0.92 3.46 0.56
CA LEU A 201 0.19 2.73 -0.06
C LEU A 201 0.91 3.54 -1.14
N PHE A 202 0.25 4.46 -1.85
CA PHE A 202 0.93 5.30 -2.84
C PHE A 202 1.98 6.21 -2.21
N ARG A 203 1.64 6.85 -1.08
CA ARG A 203 2.58 7.69 -0.33
C ARG A 203 3.74 6.88 0.22
N MET A 204 3.45 5.68 0.73
CA MET A 204 4.48 4.75 1.23
C MET A 204 5.38 4.26 0.10
N ASN A 205 4.81 3.89 -1.05
CA ASN A 205 5.56 3.45 -2.23
C ASN A 205 6.49 4.57 -2.75
N THR A 206 5.99 5.79 -2.85
CA THR A 206 6.79 6.96 -3.25
C THR A 206 7.99 7.12 -2.32
N PHE A 207 7.75 7.14 -1.01
CA PHE A 207 8.82 7.25 -0.01
C PHE A 207 9.85 6.11 -0.14
N LEU A 208 9.38 4.87 -0.25
CA LEU A 208 10.28 3.71 -0.40
C LEU A 208 11.09 3.80 -1.69
N MET A 209 10.49 4.12 -2.82
CA MET A 209 11.20 4.26 -4.10
C MET A 209 12.27 5.36 -4.02
N ASP A 210 11.89 6.54 -3.53
CA ASP A 210 12.80 7.68 -3.42
C ASP A 210 13.97 7.42 -2.46
N ASN A 211 13.78 6.59 -1.43
CA ASN A 211 14.82 6.27 -0.47
C ASN A 211 15.63 5.02 -0.81
N THR A 212 15.05 4.06 -1.53
CA THR A 212 15.71 2.79 -1.87
C THR A 212 16.36 2.81 -3.26
N ILE A 213 15.74 3.49 -4.24
CA ILE A 213 16.19 3.45 -5.64
C ILE A 213 16.90 4.77 -6.00
N LYS A 214 18.08 4.99 -5.43
CA LYS A 214 18.87 6.22 -5.66
C LYS A 214 19.60 6.26 -7.01
N LYS A 215 19.75 5.12 -7.66
CA LYS A 215 20.37 4.93 -8.96
C LYS A 215 19.79 3.69 -9.65
N PRO A 216 19.95 3.55 -10.97
CA PRO A 216 19.52 2.33 -11.67
C PRO A 216 20.15 1.09 -11.03
N ARG A 217 19.31 0.09 -10.76
CA ARG A 217 19.68 -1.23 -10.25
C ARG A 217 19.08 -2.30 -11.16
N ILE A 218 19.89 -2.92 -11.96
CA ILE A 218 19.51 -4.00 -12.87
C ILE A 218 20.18 -5.26 -12.35
N GLU A 219 19.38 -6.24 -11.94
CA GLU A 219 19.89 -7.49 -11.37
C GLU A 219 20.33 -8.47 -12.46
N ASP A 220 21.08 -9.51 -12.06
CA ASP A 220 21.60 -10.52 -12.98
C ASP A 220 20.48 -11.27 -13.71
N GLY A 221 20.73 -11.62 -14.97
CA GLY A 221 19.77 -12.32 -15.82
C GLY A 221 18.61 -11.48 -16.35
N VAL A 222 18.63 -10.16 -16.13
CA VAL A 222 17.68 -9.25 -16.79
C VAL A 222 18.04 -9.13 -18.28
N SER A 223 17.01 -9.22 -19.14
CA SER A 223 17.14 -9.03 -20.59
C SER A 223 16.47 -7.73 -21.01
N ILE A 224 17.22 -6.77 -21.56
CA ILE A 224 16.70 -5.52 -22.10
C ILE A 224 17.01 -5.48 -23.58
N SER A 225 15.96 -5.34 -24.42
CA SER A 225 16.13 -5.15 -25.86
C SER A 225 16.92 -3.90 -26.16
N GLU A 226 17.80 -3.94 -27.18
CA GLU A 226 18.54 -2.76 -27.68
C GLU A 226 17.59 -1.63 -28.17
N LYS A 227 16.36 -1.97 -28.53
CA LYS A 227 15.33 -1.01 -28.94
C LYS A 227 14.48 -0.50 -27.79
N ALA A 228 14.65 -1.04 -26.58
CA ALA A 228 13.96 -0.54 -25.39
C ALA A 228 14.66 0.69 -24.82
N LYS A 229 13.88 1.57 -24.16
CA LYS A 229 14.37 2.75 -23.49
C LYS A 229 14.12 2.62 -21.99
N VAL A 230 15.19 2.61 -21.18
CA VAL A 230 15.12 2.55 -19.73
C VAL A 230 15.83 3.77 -19.16
N GLU A 231 15.10 4.63 -18.45
CA GLU A 231 15.61 5.91 -17.95
C GLU A 231 15.25 6.13 -16.47
N GLY A 232 16.11 6.91 -15.80
CA GLY A 232 15.90 7.29 -14.40
C GLY A 232 16.23 6.18 -13.42
N ASN A 233 15.80 6.34 -12.19
CA ASN A 233 16.05 5.42 -11.09
C ASN A 233 15.10 4.22 -11.20
N VAL A 234 15.58 3.11 -11.74
CA VAL A 234 14.81 1.87 -11.89
C VAL A 234 15.43 0.76 -11.06
N TRP A 235 14.58 -0.12 -10.49
CA TRP A 235 15.03 -1.38 -9.94
C TRP A 235 14.35 -2.51 -10.68
N ILE A 236 15.13 -3.22 -11.49
CA ILE A 236 14.66 -4.36 -12.31
C ILE A 236 15.26 -5.63 -11.74
N ARG A 237 14.38 -6.53 -11.30
CA ARG A 237 14.74 -7.76 -10.60
C ARG A 237 15.13 -8.86 -11.59
N LYS A 238 15.84 -9.86 -11.03
CA LYS A 238 16.39 -11.00 -11.78
C LYS A 238 15.38 -11.64 -12.73
N GLY A 239 15.84 -12.01 -13.92
CA GLY A 239 15.04 -12.73 -14.92
C GLY A 239 13.95 -11.89 -15.61
N ALA A 240 13.77 -10.63 -15.26
CA ALA A 240 12.83 -9.75 -15.94
C ALA A 240 13.25 -9.49 -17.40
N LYS A 241 12.27 -9.23 -18.27
CA LYS A 241 12.49 -8.97 -19.70
C LYS A 241 11.82 -7.67 -20.12
N ILE A 242 12.58 -6.79 -20.74
CA ILE A 242 12.08 -5.54 -21.33
C ILE A 242 12.19 -5.69 -22.84
N LEU A 243 11.05 -5.78 -23.54
CA LEU A 243 10.99 -6.11 -24.96
C LEU A 243 11.13 -4.88 -25.86
N ASP A 244 11.15 -5.10 -27.19
CA ASP A 244 11.37 -4.06 -28.20
C ASP A 244 10.45 -2.87 -28.04
N ASN A 245 11.01 -1.67 -28.12
CA ASN A 245 10.34 -0.38 -28.05
C ASN A 245 9.57 -0.10 -26.74
N ALA A 246 9.77 -0.91 -25.70
CA ALA A 246 9.25 -0.59 -24.38
C ALA A 246 9.99 0.63 -23.80
N CYS A 247 9.24 1.53 -23.16
CA CYS A 247 9.78 2.67 -22.42
C CYS A 247 9.53 2.48 -20.93
N VAL A 248 10.60 2.49 -20.15
CA VAL A 248 10.54 2.37 -18.68
C VAL A 248 11.16 3.63 -18.08
N ASN A 249 10.32 4.45 -17.44
CA ASN A 249 10.71 5.73 -16.85
C ASN A 249 10.64 5.64 -15.33
N GLY A 250 11.80 5.72 -14.67
CA GLY A 250 11.88 5.69 -13.19
C GLY A 250 11.40 7.00 -12.52
N PRO A 251 11.24 7.01 -11.18
CA PRO A 251 11.50 5.85 -10.33
C PRO A 251 10.44 4.76 -10.51
N CYS A 252 10.87 3.50 -10.66
CA CYS A 252 9.95 2.36 -10.73
C CYS A 252 10.62 1.05 -10.29
N TYR A 253 9.79 0.09 -9.90
CA TYR A 253 10.19 -1.26 -9.52
C TYR A 253 9.55 -2.27 -10.46
N ILE A 254 10.35 -3.19 -11.00
CA ILE A 254 9.91 -4.30 -11.83
C ILE A 254 10.38 -5.60 -11.20
N GLY A 255 9.45 -6.43 -10.77
CA GLY A 255 9.67 -7.68 -10.07
C GLY A 255 10.38 -8.76 -10.90
N ALA A 256 10.78 -9.83 -10.23
CA ALA A 256 11.52 -10.93 -10.83
C ALA A 256 10.66 -11.66 -11.90
N ASN A 257 11.31 -12.10 -12.99
CA ASN A 257 10.69 -12.80 -14.11
C ASN A 257 9.53 -12.05 -14.78
N THR A 258 9.33 -10.78 -14.50
CA THR A 258 8.26 -9.96 -15.10
C THR A 258 8.64 -9.54 -16.51
N ILE A 259 7.65 -9.58 -17.41
CA ILE A 259 7.83 -9.22 -18.82
C ILE A 259 7.13 -7.89 -19.09
N ILE A 260 7.89 -6.88 -19.51
CA ILE A 260 7.36 -5.66 -20.09
C ILE A 260 7.38 -5.82 -21.60
N GLY A 261 6.19 -5.92 -22.17
CA GLY A 261 5.95 -6.26 -23.58
C GLY A 261 6.37 -5.15 -24.55
N ASN A 262 6.29 -5.47 -25.85
CA ASN A 262 6.64 -4.53 -26.89
C ASN A 262 5.76 -3.27 -26.86
N ASN A 263 6.34 -2.11 -27.12
CA ASN A 263 5.70 -0.80 -27.14
C ASN A 263 4.97 -0.41 -25.83
N CYS A 264 5.31 -1.03 -24.71
CA CYS A 264 4.74 -0.67 -23.41
C CYS A 264 5.35 0.61 -22.86
N LEU A 265 4.58 1.33 -22.03
CA LEU A 265 5.03 2.49 -21.29
C LEU A 265 4.85 2.26 -19.79
N VAL A 266 5.96 2.13 -19.06
CA VAL A 266 5.98 2.12 -17.59
C VAL A 266 6.43 3.49 -17.12
N ARG A 267 5.58 4.17 -16.34
CA ARG A 267 5.83 5.54 -15.85
C ARG A 267 6.20 5.53 -14.36
N GLY A 268 6.76 6.64 -13.92
CA GLY A 268 7.24 6.80 -12.56
C GLY A 268 6.27 6.36 -11.46
N TYR A 269 6.85 5.85 -10.40
CA TYR A 269 6.20 5.27 -9.22
C TYR A 269 5.35 4.02 -9.47
N ALA A 270 5.48 3.39 -10.65
CA ALA A 270 4.92 2.07 -10.88
C ALA A 270 5.74 1.00 -10.13
N SER A 271 5.05 0.20 -9.30
CA SER A 271 5.61 -0.98 -8.63
C SER A 271 4.91 -2.21 -9.19
N ILE A 272 5.62 -3.03 -9.94
CA ILE A 272 5.08 -4.23 -10.60
C ILE A 272 5.72 -5.45 -9.94
N GLY A 273 4.91 -6.36 -9.43
CA GLY A 273 5.33 -7.56 -8.73
C GLY A 273 6.04 -8.58 -9.60
N ASP A 274 6.32 -9.75 -9.02
CA ASP A 274 7.02 -10.85 -9.67
C ASP A 274 6.10 -11.63 -10.64
N ASN A 275 6.70 -12.25 -11.68
CA ASN A 275 6.02 -13.10 -12.65
C ASN A 275 4.83 -12.44 -13.37
N CYS A 276 4.84 -11.12 -13.52
CA CYS A 276 3.79 -10.38 -14.22
C CYS A 276 4.07 -10.33 -15.73
N ILE A 277 3.00 -10.13 -16.51
CA ILE A 277 3.10 -9.82 -17.93
C ILE A 277 2.35 -8.53 -18.19
N VAL A 278 3.08 -7.47 -18.51
CA VAL A 278 2.53 -6.23 -19.06
C VAL A 278 2.58 -6.35 -20.58
N GLY A 279 1.46 -6.72 -21.18
CA GLY A 279 1.37 -7.09 -22.60
C GLY A 279 1.48 -5.91 -23.55
N PHE A 280 1.51 -6.20 -24.84
CA PHE A 280 1.72 -5.28 -25.93
C PHE A 280 0.95 -3.96 -25.82
N THR A 281 1.62 -2.80 -25.99
CA THR A 281 1.04 -1.44 -25.96
C THR A 281 0.33 -1.05 -24.65
N SER A 282 0.62 -1.73 -23.54
CA SER A 282 0.05 -1.34 -22.25
C SER A 282 0.77 -0.14 -21.65
N GLU A 283 0.04 0.69 -20.91
CA GLU A 283 0.60 1.74 -20.07
C GLU A 283 0.32 1.46 -18.59
N VAL A 284 1.37 1.52 -17.77
CA VAL A 284 1.27 1.46 -16.30
C VAL A 284 1.85 2.74 -15.71
N LYS A 285 1.05 3.45 -14.94
CA LYS A 285 1.41 4.74 -14.35
C LYS A 285 1.07 4.77 -12.86
N ASN A 286 2.06 5.08 -12.01
CA ASN A 286 1.85 5.28 -10.56
C ASN A 286 0.89 4.24 -9.96
N SER A 287 1.13 2.97 -10.25
CA SER A 287 0.25 1.86 -9.87
C SER A 287 1.02 0.79 -9.11
N LEU A 288 0.35 0.17 -8.16
CA LEU A 288 0.87 -0.92 -7.34
C LEU A 288 0.24 -2.21 -7.84
N ILE A 289 1.06 -3.08 -8.41
CA ILE A 289 0.63 -4.34 -9.01
C ILE A 289 1.30 -5.47 -8.24
N GLY A 290 0.50 -6.38 -7.71
CA GLY A 290 0.95 -7.59 -7.03
C GLY A 290 1.58 -8.61 -7.98
N ASP A 291 1.86 -9.80 -7.47
CA ASP A 291 2.52 -10.86 -8.22
C ASP A 291 1.57 -11.60 -9.18
N ASN A 292 2.12 -12.24 -10.19
CA ASN A 292 1.38 -13.13 -11.12
C ASN A 292 0.21 -12.45 -11.85
N CYS A 293 0.28 -11.16 -12.11
CA CYS A 293 -0.73 -10.41 -12.85
C CYS A 293 -0.48 -10.44 -14.36
N LEU A 294 -1.56 -10.48 -15.13
CA LEU A 294 -1.51 -10.51 -16.59
C LEU A 294 -2.34 -9.39 -17.20
N PHE A 295 -1.69 -8.54 -17.99
CA PHE A 295 -2.28 -7.45 -18.75
C PHE A 295 -2.03 -7.67 -20.24
N HIS A 296 -3.05 -7.48 -21.10
CA HIS A 296 -2.91 -7.63 -22.53
C HIS A 296 -2.59 -6.30 -23.24
N MET A 297 -3.55 -5.46 -23.40
CA MET A 297 -3.45 -4.11 -24.00
C MET A 297 -4.27 -3.16 -23.12
N ASN A 298 -3.64 -2.63 -22.09
CA ASN A 298 -4.36 -2.00 -21.00
C ASN A 298 -3.77 -0.62 -20.65
N TYR A 299 -4.63 0.27 -20.14
CA TYR A 299 -4.20 1.41 -19.36
C TYR A 299 -4.48 1.15 -17.89
N VAL A 300 -3.44 1.22 -17.05
CA VAL A 300 -3.49 1.05 -15.60
C VAL A 300 -2.87 2.29 -14.95
N GLY A 301 -3.70 3.19 -14.47
CA GLY A 301 -3.25 4.44 -13.86
C GLY A 301 -3.71 4.58 -12.41
N ASP A 302 -2.79 4.99 -11.52
CA ASP A 302 -3.05 5.31 -10.11
C ASP A 302 -3.90 4.23 -9.42
N SER A 303 -3.61 2.95 -9.69
CA SER A 303 -4.41 1.79 -9.30
C SER A 303 -3.65 0.86 -8.35
N ILE A 304 -4.39 0.11 -7.54
CA ILE A 304 -3.86 -0.93 -6.66
C ILE A 304 -4.47 -2.26 -7.12
N ILE A 305 -3.64 -3.17 -7.59
CA ILE A 305 -4.06 -4.45 -8.14
C ILE A 305 -3.34 -5.55 -7.37
N SER A 306 -4.10 -6.38 -6.67
CA SER A 306 -3.55 -7.48 -5.88
C SER A 306 -3.08 -8.64 -6.75
N ASP A 307 -2.62 -9.72 -6.11
CA ASP A 307 -1.98 -10.86 -6.78
C ASP A 307 -2.92 -11.62 -7.74
N GLY A 308 -2.34 -12.14 -8.81
CA GLY A 308 -2.99 -13.08 -9.72
C GLY A 308 -4.14 -12.51 -10.54
N CYS A 309 -4.24 -11.20 -10.68
CA CYS A 309 -5.29 -10.54 -11.47
C CYS A 309 -5.02 -10.64 -12.98
N LEU A 310 -6.11 -10.67 -13.75
CA LEU A 310 -6.05 -10.73 -15.21
C LEU A 310 -6.91 -9.63 -15.82
N PHE A 311 -6.31 -8.82 -16.70
CA PHE A 311 -6.97 -7.77 -17.46
C PHE A 311 -6.99 -8.14 -18.95
N GLY A 312 -8.18 -8.36 -19.49
CA GLY A 312 -8.41 -8.62 -20.91
C GLY A 312 -8.06 -7.37 -21.75
N ALA A 313 -7.82 -7.61 -23.05
CA ALA A 313 -7.45 -6.53 -23.96
C ALA A 313 -8.48 -5.39 -23.96
N GLY A 314 -8.00 -4.15 -23.89
CA GLY A 314 -8.84 -2.95 -23.86
C GLY A 314 -9.48 -2.65 -22.50
N ALA A 315 -9.28 -3.49 -21.46
CA ALA A 315 -9.71 -3.12 -20.12
C ALA A 315 -8.89 -1.93 -19.61
N THR A 316 -9.55 -0.92 -19.04
CA THR A 316 -8.90 0.34 -18.64
C THR A 316 -9.36 0.81 -17.27
N THR A 317 -8.47 1.47 -16.53
CA THR A 317 -8.79 2.13 -15.26
C THR A 317 -8.96 3.63 -15.49
N GLY A 318 -10.15 4.18 -15.23
CA GLY A 318 -10.33 5.62 -15.09
C GLY A 318 -9.70 6.05 -13.75
N ASN A 319 -8.86 7.08 -13.78
CA ASN A 319 -8.15 7.52 -12.58
C ASN A 319 -8.36 8.99 -12.22
N PHE A 320 -9.21 9.70 -12.96
CA PHE A 320 -9.44 11.13 -12.79
C PHE A 320 -10.91 11.47 -13.00
N ARG A 321 -11.46 12.33 -12.15
CA ARG A 321 -12.86 12.79 -12.26
C ARG A 321 -12.95 14.02 -13.18
N PHE A 322 -14.04 14.13 -13.94
CA PHE A 322 -14.28 15.28 -14.83
C PHE A 322 -14.46 16.60 -14.09
N ASP A 323 -14.90 16.57 -12.81
CA ASP A 323 -15.08 17.76 -11.98
C ASP A 323 -13.80 18.16 -11.20
N GLU A 324 -12.68 17.45 -11.43
CA GLU A 324 -11.36 17.68 -10.85
C GLU A 324 -11.30 17.63 -9.31
N LYS A 325 -12.39 17.24 -8.65
CA LYS A 325 -12.47 17.13 -7.19
C LYS A 325 -11.81 15.84 -6.71
N ASN A 326 -11.47 15.83 -5.41
CA ASN A 326 -11.01 14.61 -4.75
C ASN A 326 -12.00 13.46 -4.94
N ILE A 327 -11.46 12.26 -5.02
CA ILE A 327 -12.23 11.04 -5.06
C ILE A 327 -12.70 10.75 -3.63
N VAL A 328 -14.01 10.54 -3.46
CA VAL A 328 -14.63 10.22 -2.17
C VAL A 328 -15.20 8.82 -2.26
N LEU A 329 -14.76 7.94 -1.35
CA LEU A 329 -15.22 6.55 -1.27
C LEU A 329 -16.14 6.35 -0.08
N THR A 330 -17.07 5.38 -0.19
CA THR A 330 -17.88 4.96 0.95
C THR A 330 -17.23 3.77 1.63
N ILE A 331 -16.79 3.93 2.88
CA ILE A 331 -16.17 2.90 3.71
C ILE A 331 -17.07 2.71 4.94
N ASP A 332 -17.56 1.50 5.17
CA ASP A 332 -18.48 1.18 6.28
C ASP A 332 -19.64 2.18 6.42
N GLY A 333 -20.26 2.52 5.27
CA GLY A 333 -21.38 3.46 5.19
C GLY A 333 -21.00 4.94 5.37
N LYS A 334 -19.71 5.27 5.58
CA LYS A 334 -19.23 6.64 5.75
C LYS A 334 -18.48 7.13 4.52
N LYS A 335 -18.71 8.38 4.13
CA LYS A 335 -17.93 9.02 3.06
C LYS A 335 -16.55 9.40 3.58
N VAL A 336 -15.51 8.91 2.89
CA VAL A 336 -14.10 9.19 3.18
C VAL A 336 -13.49 9.88 1.97
N ASP A 337 -12.98 11.09 2.17
CA ASP A 337 -12.18 11.81 1.18
C ASP A 337 -10.78 11.17 1.11
N THR A 338 -10.35 10.76 -0.06
CA THR A 338 -9.03 10.14 -0.27
C THR A 338 -7.88 11.14 -0.24
N GLY A 339 -8.18 12.43 -0.23
CA GLY A 339 -7.17 13.50 -0.29
C GLY A 339 -6.53 13.65 -1.67
N THR A 340 -7.01 12.92 -2.69
CA THR A 340 -6.47 12.99 -4.04
C THR A 340 -7.57 13.02 -5.10
N ASN A 341 -7.33 13.75 -6.18
CA ASN A 341 -8.19 13.75 -7.36
C ASN A 341 -7.79 12.66 -8.40
N LYS A 342 -6.76 11.85 -8.07
CA LYS A 342 -6.28 10.76 -8.93
C LYS A 342 -6.23 9.45 -8.14
N LEU A 343 -7.18 8.59 -8.41
CA LEU A 343 -7.24 7.23 -7.89
C LEU A 343 -7.94 6.35 -8.92
N GLY A 344 -7.27 5.32 -9.39
CA GLY A 344 -7.83 4.32 -10.30
C GLY A 344 -8.62 3.25 -9.56
N ALA A 345 -8.56 2.03 -10.03
CA ALA A 345 -9.27 0.92 -9.41
C ALA A 345 -8.46 0.28 -8.26
N ILE A 346 -9.18 -0.22 -7.26
CA ILE A 346 -8.62 -1.07 -6.20
C ILE A 346 -9.17 -2.49 -6.40
N VAL A 347 -8.29 -3.42 -6.75
CA VAL A 347 -8.66 -4.76 -7.23
C VAL A 347 -8.11 -5.83 -6.31
N GLY A 348 -9.01 -6.63 -5.77
CA GLY A 348 -8.67 -7.76 -4.90
C GLY A 348 -8.07 -8.95 -5.66
N ASP A 349 -7.47 -9.88 -4.88
CA ASP A 349 -6.74 -11.04 -5.41
C ASP A 349 -7.54 -11.84 -6.43
N ARG A 350 -6.82 -12.35 -7.45
CA ARG A 350 -7.34 -13.28 -8.46
C ARG A 350 -8.60 -12.82 -9.19
N SER A 351 -8.82 -11.51 -9.25
CA SER A 351 -9.95 -10.91 -9.95
C SER A 351 -9.70 -10.81 -11.46
N ARG A 352 -10.77 -10.67 -12.24
CA ARG A 352 -10.73 -10.65 -13.70
C ARG A 352 -11.47 -9.43 -14.25
N ALA A 353 -10.82 -8.64 -15.09
CA ALA A 353 -11.46 -7.60 -15.89
C ALA A 353 -11.55 -8.06 -17.36
N GLY A 354 -12.77 -8.18 -17.87
CA GLY A 354 -13.03 -8.65 -19.24
C GLY A 354 -12.55 -7.66 -20.31
N ILE A 355 -12.51 -8.12 -21.56
CA ILE A 355 -12.11 -7.28 -22.70
C ILE A 355 -12.99 -6.03 -22.79
N ASN A 356 -12.37 -4.87 -23.11
CA ASN A 356 -13.06 -3.59 -23.27
C ASN A 356 -13.92 -3.18 -22.05
N SER A 357 -13.63 -3.69 -20.85
CA SER A 357 -14.26 -3.18 -19.64
C SER A 357 -13.59 -1.87 -19.20
N SER A 358 -14.35 -0.99 -18.56
CA SER A 358 -13.85 0.26 -17.98
C SER A 358 -14.18 0.30 -16.49
N LEU A 359 -13.21 0.73 -15.69
CA LEU A 359 -13.30 0.80 -14.25
C LEU A 359 -13.28 2.27 -13.86
N ALA A 360 -14.35 2.75 -13.22
CA ALA A 360 -14.46 4.15 -12.82
C ALA A 360 -13.41 4.55 -11.76
N PRO A 361 -13.06 5.83 -11.63
CA PRO A 361 -12.13 6.31 -10.62
C PRO A 361 -12.54 5.92 -9.20
N GLY A 362 -11.63 5.29 -8.46
CA GLY A 362 -11.83 4.86 -7.08
C GLY A 362 -12.68 3.59 -6.91
N VAL A 363 -13.17 2.98 -7.99
CA VAL A 363 -13.98 1.76 -7.87
C VAL A 363 -13.17 0.61 -7.26
N ARG A 364 -13.83 -0.16 -6.39
CA ARG A 364 -13.24 -1.35 -5.77
C ARG A 364 -13.97 -2.60 -6.24
N PHE A 365 -13.23 -3.63 -6.58
CA PHE A 365 -13.85 -4.95 -6.69
C PHE A 365 -13.03 -5.99 -5.95
N GLY A 366 -13.77 -6.75 -5.15
CA GLY A 366 -13.23 -7.66 -4.16
C GLY A 366 -12.51 -8.86 -4.76
N PRO A 367 -11.80 -9.65 -3.94
CA PRO A 367 -11.10 -10.84 -4.38
C PRO A 367 -12.02 -11.82 -5.13
N TYR A 368 -11.46 -12.53 -6.11
CA TYR A 368 -12.16 -13.55 -6.92
C TYR A 368 -13.38 -13.02 -7.68
N SER A 369 -13.48 -11.70 -7.91
CA SER A 369 -14.58 -11.10 -8.63
C SER A 369 -14.29 -11.00 -10.12
N ILE A 370 -15.35 -10.93 -10.94
CA ILE A 370 -15.25 -10.88 -12.39
C ILE A 370 -16.07 -9.73 -12.93
N VAL A 371 -15.41 -8.83 -13.64
CA VAL A 371 -16.06 -7.80 -14.47
C VAL A 371 -16.10 -8.31 -15.90
N GLY A 372 -17.30 -8.53 -16.45
CA GLY A 372 -17.49 -9.08 -17.79
C GLY A 372 -17.02 -8.16 -18.90
N ALA A 373 -16.95 -8.71 -20.12
CA ALA A 373 -16.57 -7.96 -21.31
C ALA A 373 -17.50 -6.76 -21.56
N GLY A 374 -16.94 -5.60 -21.89
CA GLY A 374 -17.67 -4.38 -22.21
C GLY A 374 -18.40 -3.71 -21.05
N VAL A 375 -18.26 -4.22 -19.84
CA VAL A 375 -18.90 -3.62 -18.65
C VAL A 375 -18.17 -2.33 -18.27
N ASN A 376 -18.95 -1.28 -18.00
CA ASN A 376 -18.49 -0.08 -17.32
C ASN A 376 -18.83 -0.19 -15.84
N LEU A 377 -17.82 -0.55 -15.01
CA LEU A 377 -17.98 -0.71 -13.58
C LEU A 377 -17.87 0.67 -12.90
N GLN A 378 -18.98 1.16 -12.35
CA GLN A 378 -19.07 2.48 -11.70
C GLN A 378 -19.24 2.38 -10.18
N GLU A 379 -19.63 1.23 -9.67
CA GLU A 379 -19.85 0.95 -8.26
C GLU A 379 -19.01 -0.23 -7.81
N ASP A 380 -18.75 -0.33 -6.52
CA ASP A 380 -17.98 -1.42 -5.94
C ASP A 380 -18.64 -2.78 -6.20
N LEU A 381 -17.82 -3.79 -6.42
CA LEU A 381 -18.23 -5.18 -6.60
C LEU A 381 -17.71 -6.03 -5.45
N GLU A 382 -18.63 -6.64 -4.71
CA GLU A 382 -18.30 -7.48 -3.56
C GLU A 382 -17.44 -8.71 -3.92
N PRO A 383 -16.68 -9.27 -2.96
CA PRO A 383 -15.87 -10.47 -3.17
C PRO A 383 -16.67 -11.64 -3.79
N GLY A 384 -16.04 -12.33 -4.75
CA GLY A 384 -16.62 -13.50 -5.40
C GLY A 384 -17.83 -13.23 -6.29
N LYS A 385 -18.12 -11.95 -6.60
CA LYS A 385 -19.23 -11.59 -7.48
C LYS A 385 -18.79 -11.44 -8.94
N MET A 386 -19.76 -11.62 -9.83
CA MET A 386 -19.60 -11.36 -11.26
C MET A 386 -20.64 -10.34 -11.73
N ILE A 387 -20.19 -9.37 -12.50
CA ILE A 387 -21.05 -8.43 -13.23
C ILE A 387 -20.85 -8.61 -14.73
N PHE A 388 -21.92 -8.64 -15.51
CA PHE A 388 -21.89 -8.79 -16.96
C PHE A 388 -23.07 -8.05 -17.61
N LEU A 389 -22.92 -7.76 -18.91
CA LEU A 389 -24.01 -7.15 -19.69
C LEU A 389 -25.12 -8.17 -19.94
N ASP A 390 -26.38 -7.78 -19.71
CA ASP A 390 -27.53 -8.62 -20.09
C ASP A 390 -27.66 -8.65 -21.61
N LYS A 391 -27.69 -9.85 -22.20
CA LYS A 391 -27.90 -10.06 -23.65
C LYS A 391 -29.17 -9.40 -24.18
N LYS A 392 -30.19 -9.17 -23.34
CA LYS A 392 -31.44 -8.49 -23.72
C LYS A 392 -31.27 -7.01 -24.05
N SER A 393 -30.16 -6.41 -23.70
CA SER A 393 -29.86 -4.99 -24.00
C SER A 393 -29.31 -4.77 -25.40
N ASN A 394 -28.93 -5.82 -26.13
CA ASN A 394 -28.44 -5.69 -27.49
C ASN A 394 -29.61 -5.56 -28.48
N ILE A 395 -29.71 -4.43 -29.14
CA ILE A 395 -30.67 -4.22 -30.20
C ILE A 395 -30.05 -4.68 -31.52
N VAL A 396 -30.59 -5.75 -32.06
CA VAL A 396 -30.21 -6.25 -33.40
C VAL A 396 -31.18 -5.64 -34.42
N LYS A 397 -30.63 -4.90 -35.37
CA LYS A 397 -31.38 -4.34 -36.51
C LYS A 397 -30.67 -4.72 -37.78
N ASP A 398 -31.45 -4.90 -38.85
CA ASP A 398 -30.86 -4.99 -40.18
C ASP A 398 -30.11 -3.68 -40.49
N ASN A 399 -28.87 -3.77 -40.92
CA ASN A 399 -28.06 -2.62 -41.21
C ASN A 399 -28.42 -1.91 -42.53
N GLY A 400 -29.28 -2.53 -43.34
CA GLY A 400 -29.71 -1.99 -44.63
C GLY A 400 -28.58 -1.81 -45.66
N PHE A 401 -27.36 -2.21 -45.29
CA PHE A 401 -26.20 -2.04 -46.14
C PHE A 401 -26.05 -3.20 -47.13
N THR A 402 -26.21 -2.90 -48.37
CA THR A 402 -25.97 -3.86 -49.46
C THR A 402 -24.92 -3.28 -50.40
N LEU A 403 -23.82 -4.02 -50.59
CA LEU A 403 -22.86 -3.64 -51.62
C LEU A 403 -23.40 -4.04 -53.01
N SER A 404 -23.38 -3.11 -53.94
CA SER A 404 -23.62 -3.40 -55.35
C SER A 404 -22.60 -4.42 -55.89
N ALA A 405 -22.88 -5.05 -57.02
CA ALA A 405 -21.96 -6.00 -57.63
C ALA A 405 -20.60 -5.32 -57.96
N GLU A 406 -20.62 -4.08 -58.40
CA GLU A 406 -19.45 -3.29 -58.71
C GLU A 406 -18.58 -2.97 -57.45
N GLU A 407 -19.21 -2.60 -56.33
CA GLU A 407 -18.50 -2.35 -55.09
C GLU A 407 -17.89 -3.62 -54.48
N LYS A 408 -18.58 -4.78 -54.59
CA LYS A 408 -18.04 -6.06 -54.21
C LYS A 408 -16.81 -6.45 -55.05
N GLN A 409 -16.86 -6.15 -56.33
CA GLN A 409 -15.72 -6.39 -57.24
C GLN A 409 -14.54 -5.49 -56.87
N LYS A 410 -14.74 -4.19 -56.71
CA LYS A 410 -13.69 -3.23 -56.27
C LYS A 410 -13.07 -3.65 -54.93
N LEU A 411 -13.87 -4.02 -53.95
CA LEU A 411 -13.36 -4.49 -52.66
C LEU A 411 -12.51 -5.77 -52.79
N THR A 412 -12.95 -6.68 -53.65
CA THR A 412 -12.20 -7.94 -53.93
C THR A 412 -10.86 -7.66 -54.60
N GLU A 413 -10.80 -6.69 -55.52
CA GLU A 413 -9.56 -6.26 -56.18
C GLU A 413 -8.58 -5.58 -55.20
N VAL A 414 -9.08 -4.73 -54.33
CA VAL A 414 -8.28 -4.12 -53.26
C VAL A 414 -7.70 -5.16 -52.35
N LEU A 415 -8.49 -6.14 -51.91
CA LEU A 415 -8.03 -7.25 -51.03
C LEU A 415 -7.00 -8.15 -51.73
N LYS A 416 -7.14 -8.38 -53.05
CA LYS A 416 -6.13 -9.12 -53.81
C LYS A 416 -4.80 -8.36 -53.90
N LYS A 417 -4.82 -7.02 -54.15
CA LYS A 417 -3.60 -6.20 -54.12
C LYS A 417 -2.91 -6.22 -52.78
N TYR A 418 -3.67 -6.15 -51.66
CA TYR A 418 -3.11 -6.25 -50.31
C TYR A 418 -2.44 -7.59 -50.01
N LYS A 419 -2.97 -8.69 -50.57
CA LYS A 419 -2.38 -10.05 -50.44
C LYS A 419 -1.14 -10.25 -51.30
N GLN A 420 -0.97 -9.48 -52.34
CA GLN A 420 0.21 -9.57 -53.23
C GLN A 420 1.35 -8.65 -52.80
N ALA A 421 1.09 -7.71 -51.89
CA ALA A 421 2.07 -6.73 -51.32
C ALA A 421 2.71 -7.22 -50.01
N LYS A 422 2.39 -8.45 -49.56
CA LYS A 422 3.04 -9.16 -48.47
C LYS A 422 3.84 -10.34 -49.05
#